data_a713653eba18bbdf37997203e2b948ff
#
_entry.id   a713653eba18bbdf37997203e2b948ff
#
_cell.length_a   1.000
_cell.length_b   1.000
_cell.length_c   1.000
_cell.angle_alpha   90.00
_cell.angle_beta   90.00
_cell.angle_gamma   90.00
#
_symmetry.space_group_name_H-M   'P 1'
#
loop_
_entity.id
_entity.type
_entity.pdbx_description
1 polymer ?
#
loop_
_entity_poly.entity_id
_entity_poly.type
_entity_poly.pdbx_seq_one_letter_code
_entity_poly.pdbx_strand_id
1 'polypeptide(L)'
;SHDNDGGLVLICNSGTYHGAGNQGSAVQYNVSINDAIRPRATRSGIFSANIHIAGPCKNTLVQRNLLHVNPKTEPFIDRSIITSDSWDGYADSTVFRENVFFVPQESEIRLNRSTRNTFDGNYYLGNIKGRPEDPNGRNASDYYNQCISKDPSGFNSLSFLFDTVIIGDGSAVLKAVNRDTIHRFFEMMKEE
;
A
#
# COMPACT_ATOMS: atom_id res chain seq x y z
N SER A 1 0.01 6.28 9.43
CA SER A 1 1.43 6.41 9.04
C SER A 1 1.59 7.45 7.96
N HIS A 2 2.61 8.27 8.01
CA HIS A 2 2.92 9.23 6.94
C HIS A 2 4.40 9.59 6.89
N ASP A 3 4.90 9.86 5.67
CA ASP A 3 6.24 10.39 5.40
C ASP A 3 7.40 9.62 6.05
N ASN A 4 7.27 8.30 6.17
CA ASN A 4 8.33 7.46 6.70
C ASN A 4 9.36 7.08 5.63
N ASP A 5 10.58 6.77 6.05
CA ASP A 5 11.62 6.26 5.14
C ASP A 5 11.28 4.87 4.62
N GLY A 6 10.69 4.01 5.45
CA GLY A 6 10.16 2.70 5.06
C GLY A 6 8.72 2.76 4.59
N GLY A 7 8.21 1.64 4.08
CA GLY A 7 6.81 1.50 3.73
C GLY A 7 5.88 1.40 4.94
N LEU A 8 4.61 1.17 4.66
CA LEU A 8 3.61 0.92 5.70
C LEU A 8 3.99 -0.28 6.56
N VAL A 9 4.42 -1.36 5.93
CA VAL A 9 4.69 -2.63 6.62
C VAL A 9 5.77 -3.45 5.93
N LEU A 10 6.61 -4.06 6.76
CA LEU A 10 7.48 -5.18 6.39
C LEU A 10 6.97 -6.43 7.11
N ILE A 11 6.51 -7.41 6.34
CA ILE A 11 6.12 -8.73 6.83
C ILE A 11 7.25 -9.68 6.43
N CYS A 12 7.99 -10.18 7.40
CA CYS A 12 9.16 -10.96 7.07
C CYS A 12 9.29 -12.25 7.87
N ASN A 13 10.01 -13.20 7.26
CA ASN A 13 10.46 -14.43 7.87
C ASN A 13 11.74 -14.89 7.20
N SER A 14 12.78 -15.19 7.97
CA SER A 14 13.99 -15.79 7.42
C SER A 14 13.77 -17.29 7.17
N GLY A 15 14.11 -17.76 5.96
CA GLY A 15 14.04 -19.17 5.60
C GLY A 15 14.98 -20.08 6.40
N THR A 16 16.00 -19.50 7.06
CA THR A 16 16.90 -20.23 7.94
C THR A 16 16.30 -20.55 9.31
N TYR A 17 15.17 -19.92 9.64
CA TYR A 17 14.50 -20.16 10.90
C TYR A 17 13.61 -21.41 10.82
N HIS A 18 13.94 -22.43 11.59
CA HIS A 18 13.25 -23.73 11.57
C HIS A 18 11.92 -23.78 12.34
N GLY A 19 11.40 -22.64 12.79
CA GLY A 19 10.12 -22.56 13.46
C GLY A 19 8.93 -22.43 12.51
N ALA A 20 7.74 -22.19 13.07
CA ALA A 20 6.52 -21.95 12.29
C ALA A 20 6.64 -20.71 11.40
N GLY A 21 7.58 -19.83 11.69
CA GLY A 21 7.81 -18.61 10.95
C GLY A 21 6.65 -17.62 11.07
N ASN A 22 6.59 -16.67 10.14
CA ASN A 22 5.50 -15.70 10.06
C ASN A 22 4.32 -16.33 9.32
N GLN A 23 3.27 -16.69 10.05
CA GLN A 23 2.06 -17.29 9.51
C GLN A 23 0.81 -16.58 10.05
N GLY A 24 -0.17 -16.37 9.16
CA GLY A 24 -1.45 -15.81 9.55
C GLY A 24 -1.41 -14.33 9.98
N SER A 25 -0.39 -13.59 9.56
CA SER A 25 -0.33 -12.15 9.84
C SER A 25 -1.46 -11.41 9.16
N ALA A 26 -2.02 -10.40 9.84
CA ALA A 26 -3.04 -9.53 9.30
C ALA A 26 -2.63 -8.06 9.36
N VAL A 27 -2.73 -7.38 8.23
CA VAL A 27 -2.50 -5.94 8.07
C VAL A 27 -3.82 -5.33 7.63
N GLN A 28 -4.50 -4.61 8.52
CA GLN A 28 -5.88 -4.20 8.28
C GLN A 28 -6.16 -2.78 8.77
N TYR A 29 -7.01 -2.05 8.02
CA TYR A 29 -7.53 -0.75 8.41
C TYR A 29 -6.44 0.29 8.70
N ASN A 30 -5.34 0.23 7.93
CA ASN A 30 -4.30 1.22 8.04
C ASN A 30 -4.46 2.29 6.96
N VAL A 31 -3.99 3.49 7.29
CA VAL A 31 -3.80 4.58 6.34
C VAL A 31 -2.32 4.88 6.25
N SER A 32 -1.79 4.83 5.04
CA SER A 32 -0.39 5.15 4.72
C SER A 32 -0.37 6.27 3.71
N ILE A 33 0.28 7.39 4.07
CA ILE A 33 0.40 8.56 3.20
C ILE A 33 1.87 8.87 3.00
N ASN A 34 2.31 8.79 1.74
CA ASN A 34 3.67 9.12 1.36
C ASN A 34 4.76 8.34 2.12
N ASP A 35 4.44 7.16 2.62
CA ASP A 35 5.46 6.27 3.16
C ASP A 35 6.33 5.72 2.02
N ALA A 36 7.57 5.42 2.31
CA ALA A 36 8.58 4.91 1.37
C ALA A 36 8.91 5.88 0.20
N ILE A 37 8.74 7.17 0.37
CA ILE A 37 9.14 8.17 -0.62
C ILE A 37 10.50 8.81 -0.33
N ARG A 38 11.04 8.64 0.88
CA ARG A 38 12.34 9.19 1.27
C ARG A 38 13.47 8.18 1.03
N PRO A 39 14.56 8.62 0.41
CA PRO A 39 15.65 7.74 0.03
C PRO A 39 16.64 7.56 1.18
N ARG A 40 16.37 6.70 2.14
CA ARG A 40 17.33 6.39 3.18
C ARG A 40 17.88 4.98 3.03
N ALA A 41 19.17 4.90 2.71
CA ALA A 41 19.86 3.63 2.68
C ALA A 41 20.05 3.07 4.10
N THR A 42 19.70 1.80 4.28
CA THR A 42 20.08 1.01 5.46
C THR A 42 21.28 0.13 5.13
N ARG A 43 21.85 -0.57 6.13
CA ARG A 43 22.93 -1.56 5.89
C ARG A 43 22.49 -2.67 4.92
N SER A 44 21.21 -2.97 4.87
CA SER A 44 20.64 -4.04 4.04
C SER A 44 20.13 -3.56 2.69
N GLY A 45 20.26 -2.28 2.38
CA GLY A 45 19.77 -1.66 1.15
C GLY A 45 18.62 -0.69 1.38
N ILE A 46 17.96 -0.33 0.31
CA ILE A 46 16.81 0.58 0.33
C ILE A 46 15.54 -0.25 0.23
N PHE A 47 14.76 -0.27 1.29
CA PHE A 47 13.46 -0.95 1.33
C PHE A 47 12.37 0.10 1.21
N SER A 48 11.90 0.33 0.01
CA SER A 48 10.96 1.41 -0.28
C SER A 48 9.61 0.95 -0.87
N ALA A 49 9.33 -0.34 -0.89
CA ALA A 49 7.97 -0.81 -1.18
C ALA A 49 7.02 -0.43 -0.04
N ASN A 50 5.79 -0.01 -0.38
CA ASN A 50 4.83 0.37 0.66
C ASN A 50 4.34 -0.83 1.45
N ILE A 51 4.14 -1.98 0.78
CA ILE A 51 3.92 -3.28 1.42
C ILE A 51 5.06 -4.18 0.97
N HIS A 52 5.90 -4.58 1.90
CA HIS A 52 7.02 -5.47 1.62
C HIS A 52 6.83 -6.80 2.36
N ILE A 53 6.83 -7.91 1.61
CA ILE A 53 6.72 -9.26 2.15
C ILE A 53 8.02 -9.99 1.81
N ALA A 54 8.82 -10.30 2.80
CA ALA A 54 10.15 -10.87 2.61
C ALA A 54 10.26 -12.27 3.25
N GLY A 55 10.66 -13.23 2.43
CA GLY A 55 10.89 -14.62 2.86
C GLY A 55 9.63 -15.48 2.92
N PRO A 56 9.71 -16.68 3.50
CA PRO A 56 8.64 -17.69 3.46
C PRO A 56 7.50 -17.41 4.44
N CYS A 57 6.89 -16.23 4.33
CA CYS A 57 5.66 -15.89 5.05
C CYS A 57 4.46 -16.66 4.46
N LYS A 58 3.51 -17.06 5.30
CA LYS A 58 2.35 -17.85 4.85
C LYS A 58 1.03 -17.28 5.36
N ASN A 59 -0.02 -17.40 4.52
CA ASN A 59 -1.38 -17.06 4.89
C ASN A 59 -1.52 -15.62 5.43
N THR A 60 -0.80 -14.68 4.84
CA THR A 60 -0.88 -13.26 5.21
C THR A 60 -2.14 -12.64 4.63
N LEU A 61 -2.85 -11.85 5.44
CA LEU A 61 -4.01 -11.09 5.03
C LEU A 61 -3.70 -9.60 5.05
N VAL A 62 -3.79 -8.96 3.89
CA VAL A 62 -3.66 -7.50 3.72
C VAL A 62 -5.00 -6.98 3.22
N GLN A 63 -5.78 -6.34 4.10
CA GLN A 63 -7.13 -5.92 3.71
C GLN A 63 -7.53 -4.56 4.25
N ARG A 64 -8.37 -3.85 3.46
CA ARG A 64 -8.98 -2.58 3.85
C ARG A 64 -7.94 -1.56 4.33
N ASN A 65 -6.81 -1.49 3.63
CA ASN A 65 -5.82 -0.46 3.85
C ASN A 65 -5.96 0.60 2.76
N LEU A 66 -5.73 1.85 3.12
CA LEU A 66 -5.58 2.95 2.19
C LEU A 66 -4.11 3.33 2.06
N LEU A 67 -3.58 3.20 0.85
CA LEU A 67 -2.22 3.60 0.52
C LEU A 67 -2.28 4.75 -0.49
N HIS A 68 -1.86 5.93 -0.08
CA HIS A 68 -1.65 7.08 -0.94
C HIS A 68 -0.15 7.33 -1.07
N VAL A 69 0.35 7.23 -2.29
CA VAL A 69 1.78 7.30 -2.58
C VAL A 69 2.05 8.37 -3.60
N ASN A 70 2.64 9.48 -3.18
CA ASN A 70 3.16 10.49 -4.09
C ASN A 70 4.28 9.94 -4.97
N PRO A 71 4.59 10.62 -6.07
CA PRO A 71 5.65 10.20 -6.97
C PRO A 71 6.98 9.97 -6.26
N LYS A 72 7.52 8.78 -6.43
CA LYS A 72 8.89 8.46 -6.01
C LYS A 72 9.84 8.97 -7.10
N THR A 73 10.31 10.18 -6.95
CA THR A 73 11.08 10.89 -7.99
C THR A 73 12.55 10.49 -8.05
N GLU A 74 13.10 10.05 -6.92
CA GLU A 74 14.51 9.67 -6.86
C GLU A 74 14.76 8.36 -7.61
N PRO A 75 15.78 8.30 -8.50
CA PRO A 75 15.97 7.18 -9.41
C PRO A 75 16.33 5.85 -8.72
N PHE A 76 16.81 5.91 -7.49
CA PHE A 76 17.20 4.73 -6.71
C PHE A 76 16.11 4.26 -5.73
N ILE A 77 14.98 4.95 -5.64
CA ILE A 77 13.86 4.49 -4.81
C ILE A 77 13.07 3.42 -5.56
N ASP A 78 12.78 2.34 -4.87
CA ASP A 78 11.88 1.31 -5.38
C ASP A 78 10.47 1.89 -5.59
N ARG A 79 9.99 1.84 -6.84
CA ARG A 79 8.68 2.35 -7.23
C ARG A 79 7.53 1.39 -6.94
N SER A 80 7.82 0.21 -6.42
CA SER A 80 6.74 -0.74 -6.14
C SER A 80 5.90 -0.31 -4.94
N ILE A 81 4.60 -0.51 -5.09
CA ILE A 81 3.64 -0.38 -3.98
C ILE A 81 3.60 -1.67 -3.17
N ILE A 82 3.72 -2.81 -3.85
CA ILE A 82 3.81 -4.13 -3.24
C ILE A 82 5.04 -4.83 -3.80
N THR A 83 5.88 -5.37 -2.92
CA THR A 83 6.96 -6.28 -3.30
C THR A 83 6.92 -7.52 -2.43
N SER A 84 6.92 -8.70 -3.07
CA SER A 84 7.26 -9.95 -2.41
C SER A 84 8.67 -10.35 -2.80
N ASP A 85 9.53 -10.55 -1.81
CA ASP A 85 10.96 -10.71 -2.01
C ASP A 85 11.50 -11.99 -1.37
N SER A 86 12.68 -12.42 -1.80
CA SER A 86 13.33 -13.60 -1.23
C SER A 86 14.12 -13.23 0.02
N TRP A 87 13.86 -13.96 1.08
CA TRP A 87 14.72 -14.02 2.25
C TRP A 87 14.84 -15.50 2.65
N ASP A 88 15.70 -16.21 1.92
CA ASP A 88 15.81 -17.68 1.96
C ASP A 88 14.50 -18.43 1.63
N GLY A 89 13.67 -17.83 0.80
CA GLY A 89 12.38 -18.35 0.37
C GLY A 89 11.43 -17.24 -0.04
N TYR A 90 10.24 -17.62 -0.46
CA TYR A 90 9.22 -16.69 -0.91
C TYR A 90 7.91 -16.88 -0.16
N ALA A 91 7.12 -15.84 -0.11
CA ALA A 91 5.80 -15.87 0.49
C ALA A 91 4.83 -16.80 -0.28
N ASP A 92 3.84 -17.26 0.43
CA ASP A 92 2.81 -18.16 -0.10
C ASP A 92 1.45 -17.83 0.50
N SER A 93 0.41 -17.89 -0.32
CA SER A 93 -0.99 -17.69 0.10
C SER A 93 -1.24 -16.31 0.76
N THR A 94 -0.71 -15.23 0.18
CA THR A 94 -1.06 -13.88 0.61
C THR A 94 -2.37 -13.44 -0.04
N VAL A 95 -3.27 -12.90 0.77
CA VAL A 95 -4.56 -12.35 0.32
C VAL A 95 -4.53 -10.83 0.40
N PHE A 96 -4.75 -10.17 -0.72
CA PHE A 96 -4.94 -8.72 -0.81
C PHE A 96 -6.41 -8.44 -1.12
N ARG A 97 -7.16 -7.89 -0.16
CA ARG A 97 -8.60 -7.69 -0.30
C ARG A 97 -9.03 -6.28 0.06
N GLU A 98 -9.88 -5.70 -0.78
CA GLU A 98 -10.52 -4.42 -0.50
C GLU A 98 -9.54 -3.32 -0.07
N ASN A 99 -8.31 -3.30 -0.60
CA ASN A 99 -7.38 -2.22 -0.36
C ASN A 99 -7.59 -1.10 -1.38
N VAL A 100 -7.23 0.11 -1.02
CA VAL A 100 -7.18 1.25 -1.92
C VAL A 100 -5.74 1.61 -2.20
N PHE A 101 -5.33 1.49 -3.43
CA PHE A 101 -4.02 1.88 -3.93
C PHE A 101 -4.18 3.17 -4.75
N PHE A 102 -3.91 4.30 -4.12
CA PHE A 102 -3.95 5.62 -4.75
C PHE A 102 -2.53 6.05 -5.11
N VAL A 103 -2.20 5.98 -6.41
CA VAL A 103 -0.86 6.23 -6.92
C VAL A 103 -0.92 7.20 -8.08
N PRO A 104 -0.65 8.52 -7.85
CA PRO A 104 -0.73 9.55 -8.89
C PRO A 104 0.18 9.32 -10.09
N GLN A 105 1.27 8.60 -9.90
CA GLN A 105 2.22 8.26 -10.97
C GLN A 105 2.40 6.75 -11.11
N GLU A 106 3.23 6.38 -12.08
CA GLU A 106 3.53 4.98 -12.32
C GLU A 106 4.14 4.29 -11.10
N SER A 107 3.55 3.19 -10.73
CA SER A 107 4.03 2.27 -9.70
C SER A 107 3.88 0.82 -10.18
N GLU A 108 4.33 -0.13 -9.39
CA GLU A 108 4.24 -1.54 -9.76
C GLU A 108 3.93 -2.46 -8.58
N ILE A 109 3.38 -3.63 -8.91
CA ILE A 109 3.22 -4.76 -8.00
C ILE A 109 4.17 -5.85 -8.46
N ARG A 110 5.12 -6.25 -7.62
CA ARG A 110 6.12 -7.28 -7.87
C ARG A 110 5.95 -8.44 -6.90
N LEU A 111 5.39 -9.52 -7.39
CA LEU A 111 5.17 -10.73 -6.56
C LEU A 111 6.30 -11.75 -6.67
N ASN A 112 7.21 -11.56 -7.64
CA ASN A 112 8.35 -12.43 -7.91
C ASN A 112 7.97 -13.92 -7.95
N ARG A 113 8.59 -14.76 -7.11
CA ARG A 113 8.30 -16.21 -7.02
C ARG A 113 7.33 -16.56 -5.89
N SER A 114 6.66 -15.56 -5.29
CA SER A 114 5.61 -15.88 -4.32
C SER A 114 4.44 -16.58 -5.02
N THR A 115 3.79 -17.49 -4.29
CA THR A 115 2.79 -18.38 -4.86
C THR A 115 1.42 -18.22 -4.21
N ARG A 116 0.36 -18.64 -4.92
CA ARG A 116 -1.02 -18.64 -4.43
C ARG A 116 -1.50 -17.31 -3.84
N ASN A 117 -0.97 -16.21 -4.36
CA ASN A 117 -1.46 -14.89 -3.99
C ASN A 117 -2.83 -14.65 -4.62
N THR A 118 -3.74 -14.07 -3.86
CA THR A 118 -5.07 -13.69 -4.34
C THR A 118 -5.32 -12.22 -4.17
N PHE A 119 -5.98 -11.61 -5.17
CA PHE A 119 -6.43 -10.23 -5.15
C PHE A 119 -7.94 -10.22 -5.33
N ASP A 120 -8.66 -9.51 -4.48
CA ASP A 120 -10.12 -9.53 -4.45
C ASP A 120 -10.69 -8.18 -4.03
N GLY A 121 -11.32 -7.51 -4.98
CA GLY A 121 -12.05 -6.27 -4.74
C GLY A 121 -11.19 -5.08 -4.35
N ASN A 122 -9.92 -5.02 -4.78
CA ASN A 122 -9.09 -3.86 -4.53
C ASN A 122 -9.43 -2.71 -5.48
N TYR A 123 -9.18 -1.49 -5.03
CA TYR A 123 -9.35 -0.27 -5.79
C TYR A 123 -7.99 0.23 -6.27
N TYR A 124 -7.86 0.41 -7.57
CA TYR A 124 -6.63 0.83 -8.22
C TYR A 124 -6.83 2.20 -8.85
N LEU A 125 -6.29 3.23 -8.19
CA LEU A 125 -6.37 4.61 -8.65
C LEU A 125 -4.98 5.04 -9.11
N GLY A 126 -4.78 5.11 -10.40
CA GLY A 126 -3.52 5.46 -11.03
C GLY A 126 -2.93 4.35 -11.89
N ASN A 127 -1.69 4.55 -12.32
CA ASN A 127 -1.01 3.64 -13.24
C ASN A 127 -0.16 2.62 -12.47
N ILE A 128 -0.72 1.44 -12.22
CA ILE A 128 -0.04 0.37 -11.48
C ILE A 128 0.27 -0.78 -12.44
N LYS A 129 1.57 -0.98 -12.72
CA LYS A 129 2.07 -2.09 -13.53
C LYS A 129 2.13 -3.39 -12.74
N GLY A 130 2.16 -4.52 -13.47
CA GLY A 130 2.27 -5.85 -12.84
C GLY A 130 1.07 -6.23 -11.98
N ARG A 131 -0.06 -5.57 -12.18
CA ARG A 131 -1.29 -5.84 -11.47
C ARG A 131 -1.75 -7.27 -11.78
N PRO A 132 -1.93 -8.12 -10.74
CA PRO A 132 -2.50 -9.45 -10.90
C PRO A 132 -3.99 -9.40 -11.28
N GLU A 133 -4.52 -10.55 -11.65
CA GLU A 133 -5.96 -10.72 -11.81
C GLU A 133 -6.67 -10.44 -10.49
N ASP A 134 -7.68 -9.57 -10.55
CA ASP A 134 -8.54 -9.20 -9.43
C ASP A 134 -9.99 -9.15 -9.94
N PRO A 135 -10.75 -10.26 -9.82
CA PRO A 135 -12.07 -10.39 -10.44
C PRO A 135 -13.07 -9.31 -10.01
N ASN A 136 -12.95 -8.81 -8.81
CA ASN A 136 -13.79 -7.77 -8.25
C ASN A 136 -13.07 -6.42 -8.14
N GLY A 137 -11.87 -6.34 -8.72
CA GLY A 137 -11.05 -5.13 -8.68
C GLY A 137 -11.65 -3.99 -9.48
N ARG A 138 -11.52 -2.77 -8.97
CA ARG A 138 -12.10 -1.56 -9.57
C ARG A 138 -11.02 -0.59 -10.00
N ASN A 139 -11.22 0.00 -11.17
CA ASN A 139 -10.45 1.14 -11.65
C ASN A 139 -11.30 2.39 -11.47
N ALA A 140 -11.00 3.20 -10.51
CA ALA A 140 -11.72 4.44 -10.30
C ALA A 140 -10.98 5.61 -10.96
N SER A 141 -10.85 5.56 -12.30
CA SER A 141 -10.17 6.60 -13.08
C SER A 141 -10.85 7.96 -12.95
N ASP A 142 -12.17 7.99 -12.96
CA ASP A 142 -12.92 9.24 -12.89
C ASP A 142 -12.80 9.88 -11.52
N TYR A 143 -12.86 9.10 -10.50
CA TYR A 143 -12.64 9.55 -9.13
C TYR A 143 -11.22 10.07 -8.94
N TYR A 144 -10.23 9.37 -9.46
CA TYR A 144 -8.84 9.81 -9.47
C TYR A 144 -8.70 11.17 -10.16
N ASN A 145 -9.27 11.34 -11.35
CA ASN A 145 -9.22 12.59 -12.09
C ASN A 145 -9.89 13.74 -11.36
N GLN A 146 -11.01 13.49 -10.67
CA GLN A 146 -11.64 14.49 -9.81
C GLN A 146 -10.76 14.90 -8.62
N CYS A 147 -10.09 13.95 -8.00
CA CYS A 147 -9.18 14.23 -6.89
C CYS A 147 -7.98 15.07 -7.35
N ILE A 148 -7.34 14.69 -8.45
CA ILE A 148 -6.18 15.43 -9.01
C ILE A 148 -6.58 16.82 -9.50
N SER A 149 -7.75 16.98 -10.11
CA SER A 149 -8.21 18.30 -10.56
C SER A 149 -8.44 19.28 -9.43
N LYS A 150 -8.79 18.78 -8.24
CA LYS A 150 -9.00 19.62 -7.04
C LYS A 150 -7.70 19.91 -6.29
N ASP A 151 -6.75 19.01 -6.34
CA ASP A 151 -5.47 19.14 -5.67
C ASP A 151 -4.35 18.43 -6.44
N PRO A 152 -3.61 19.17 -7.28
CA PRO A 152 -2.49 18.60 -8.05
C PRO A 152 -1.35 18.04 -7.19
N SER A 153 -1.24 18.45 -5.92
CA SER A 153 -0.25 17.88 -4.99
C SER A 153 -0.63 16.47 -4.53
N GLY A 154 -1.88 16.08 -4.75
CA GLY A 154 -2.41 14.77 -4.38
C GLY A 154 -2.64 14.59 -2.88
N PHE A 155 -2.23 15.58 -2.06
CA PHE A 155 -2.30 15.46 -0.61
C PHE A 155 -3.69 15.86 -0.07
N ASN A 156 -4.20 17.00 -0.51
CA ASN A 156 -5.52 17.47 -0.11
C ASN A 156 -6.66 16.65 -0.74
N SER A 157 -6.36 15.88 -1.80
CA SER A 157 -7.37 14.99 -2.39
C SER A 157 -7.90 13.93 -1.42
N LEU A 158 -7.16 13.65 -0.36
CA LEU A 158 -7.65 12.79 0.73
C LEU A 158 -8.45 13.57 1.79
N SER A 159 -8.38 14.89 1.81
CA SER A 159 -9.04 15.69 2.84
C SER A 159 -10.56 15.58 2.83
N PHE A 160 -11.14 15.31 1.66
CA PHE A 160 -12.59 15.10 1.55
C PHE A 160 -13.02 13.69 2.00
N LEU A 161 -12.08 12.73 2.04
CA LEU A 161 -12.32 11.39 2.57
C LEU A 161 -12.30 11.38 4.10
N PHE A 162 -11.55 12.31 4.66
CA PHE A 162 -11.35 12.44 6.08
C PHE A 162 -11.64 13.89 6.45
N ASP A 163 -12.78 14.20 7.00
CA ASP A 163 -13.26 15.56 7.33
C ASP A 163 -12.25 16.44 8.11
N THR A 164 -11.03 15.96 8.30
CA THR A 164 -10.03 16.64 9.10
C THR A 164 -8.58 16.21 8.75
N VAL A 165 -8.10 16.59 7.57
CA VAL A 165 -6.66 16.65 7.34
C VAL A 165 -6.20 18.08 7.58
N ILE A 166 -5.44 18.33 8.63
CA ILE A 166 -4.79 19.63 8.85
C ILE A 166 -3.38 19.53 8.27
N ILE A 167 -3.12 20.34 7.26
CA ILE A 167 -1.78 20.54 6.73
C ILE A 167 -1.22 21.77 7.44
N GLY A 168 -0.23 21.57 8.28
CA GLY A 168 0.54 22.65 8.91
C GLY A 168 2.02 22.35 8.78
N ASP A 169 2.81 23.31 8.32
CA ASP A 169 4.28 23.26 8.26
C ASP A 169 4.88 22.03 7.58
N GLY A 170 4.24 21.50 6.53
CA GLY A 170 4.69 20.32 5.80
C GLY A 170 4.41 19.01 6.51
N SER A 171 3.76 19.01 7.65
CA SER A 171 3.28 17.83 8.33
C SER A 171 1.78 17.68 8.17
N ALA A 172 1.34 16.51 7.70
CA ALA A 172 -0.05 16.15 7.69
C ALA A 172 -0.44 15.51 9.01
N VAL A 173 -1.41 16.08 9.67
CA VAL A 173 -2.02 15.43 10.83
C VAL A 173 -3.38 14.92 10.40
N LEU A 174 -3.50 13.61 10.26
CA LEU A 174 -4.80 12.95 10.13
C LEU A 174 -5.50 13.01 11.49
N LYS A 175 -6.44 13.94 11.63
CA LYS A 175 -7.33 13.92 12.80
C LYS A 175 -8.36 12.83 12.62
N ALA A 176 -8.40 11.91 13.57
CA ALA A 176 -9.45 10.91 13.72
C ALA A 176 -9.64 9.94 12.55
N VAL A 177 -8.56 9.43 11.96
CA VAL A 177 -8.68 8.20 11.18
C VAL A 177 -8.89 7.06 12.15
N ASN A 178 -10.12 6.66 12.29
CA ASN A 178 -10.48 5.47 13.05
C ASN A 178 -11.06 4.42 12.10
N ARG A 179 -11.31 3.24 12.63
CA ARG A 179 -11.88 2.12 11.88
C ARG A 179 -13.19 2.50 11.19
N ASP A 180 -14.04 3.28 11.85
CA ASP A 180 -15.35 3.66 11.32
C ASP A 180 -15.24 4.65 10.16
N THR A 181 -14.27 5.55 10.20
CA THR A 181 -13.97 6.47 9.09
C THR A 181 -13.51 5.71 7.86
N ILE A 182 -12.58 4.78 8.03
CA ILE A 182 -12.09 3.93 6.95
C ILE A 182 -13.23 3.04 6.41
N HIS A 183 -14.04 2.49 7.28
CA HIS A 183 -15.19 1.66 6.87
C HIS A 183 -16.21 2.46 6.06
N ARG A 184 -16.59 3.65 6.51
CA ARG A 184 -17.47 4.56 5.76
C ARG A 184 -16.91 4.89 4.39
N PHE A 185 -15.60 5.14 4.29
CA PHE A 185 -14.95 5.37 3.01
C PHE A 185 -15.14 4.18 2.06
N PHE A 186 -14.91 2.97 2.51
CA PHE A 186 -15.11 1.77 1.70
C PHE A 186 -16.57 1.55 1.32
N GLU A 187 -17.53 1.89 2.19
CA GLU A 187 -18.96 1.80 1.84
C GLU A 187 -19.32 2.83 0.76
N MET A 188 -18.84 4.06 0.86
CA MET A 188 -19.05 5.08 -0.18
C MET A 188 -18.52 4.64 -1.55
N MET A 189 -17.36 3.97 -1.58
CA MET A 189 -16.76 3.47 -2.82
C MET A 189 -17.54 2.29 -3.45
N LYS A 190 -18.43 1.64 -2.72
CA LYS A 190 -19.27 0.56 -3.26
C LYS A 190 -20.51 1.06 -3.96
N GLU A 191 -20.95 2.28 -3.68
CA GLU A 191 -22.19 2.87 -4.22
C GLU A 191 -21.99 3.50 -5.61
N GLU A 192 -20.75 3.57 -6.13
CA GLU A 192 -20.41 3.99 -7.49
C GLU A 192 -20.12 2.77 -8.41
#